data_59f64dbe62a2cffd4a8bdb4123d7b88b
#
_entry.id   59f64dbe62a2cffd4a8bdb4123d7b88b
#
_cell.length_a   1.000
_cell.length_b   1.000
_cell.length_c   1.000
_cell.angle_alpha   90.00
_cell.angle_beta   90.00
_cell.angle_gamma   90.00
#
_symmetry.space_group_name_H-M   'P 1'
#
loop_
_entity.id
_entity.type
_entity.pdbx_description
1 polymer ?
#
loop_
_entity_poly.entity_id
_entity_poly.type
_entity_poly.pdbx_seq_one_letter_code
_entity_poly.pdbx_strand_id
1 'polypeptide(L)'
;MEEKTAARRLTRRNSLYEKHPNSVDSLGRAGYRFSTQVMLKFSRLSMGLTAGLLLAGLNTVSAAKNVDAADPKKVDADFKFQGEYAGSLGGQYDVGAQVIALGGGKFKMILYPGGLPGAGYEGEEKREYDGARDGDTVTFTGGTTGKSISGGKLTFERDGQSFSIDRTIRKSPTLSAKPPEGATVLFNGKSAKNFKPGKMTEDGLLMEGANSVAKFQSHKLHLEFRLPYEPTRRGQGRANSGCYLQARYEVQVLDSFGLAGKHNECGGIYSIKDPDLNMCFPPLQWQTYDIDFTAAKYDKDGKKTANARITVRHNGVLIHDNVELPKRTTASPLAEGPEPGFLHLQDHSNPLRFRNIWVVKK
;
A
#
# COMPACT_ATOMS: atom_id res chain seq x y z
N MET A 1 43.70 -14.96 34.33
CA MET A 1 44.38 -13.67 34.19
C MET A 1 44.46 -13.43 32.71
N GLU A 2 43.59 -12.70 32.24
CA GLU A 2 43.22 -11.43 31.82
C GLU A 2 41.84 -11.45 31.11
N GLU A 3 40.85 -11.26 31.89
CA GLU A 3 39.56 -10.68 31.43
C GLU A 3 39.47 -9.36 32.16
N LYS A 4 39.33 -8.25 31.42
CA LYS A 4 38.83 -6.91 31.81
C LYS A 4 39.59 -5.84 31.03
N THR A 5 39.03 -5.39 29.94
CA THR A 5 39.09 -3.98 29.54
C THR A 5 38.37 -3.77 28.21
N ALA A 6 37.05 -3.48 28.24
CA ALA A 6 36.33 -2.77 27.16
C ALA A 6 34.94 -2.33 27.62
N ALA A 7 34.90 -1.52 28.65
CA ALA A 7 33.65 -0.84 29.03
C ALA A 7 34.03 0.58 29.55
N ARG A 8 34.15 1.55 28.64
CA ARG A 8 34.10 2.99 28.93
C ARG A 8 34.34 3.80 27.66
N ARG A 9 33.26 4.19 26.99
CA ARG A 9 33.16 5.44 26.22
C ARG A 9 31.78 5.56 25.56
N LEU A 10 30.79 5.94 26.35
CA LEU A 10 29.51 6.49 25.89
C LEU A 10 28.87 7.28 27.02
N THR A 11 29.39 8.46 27.27
CA THR A 11 28.67 9.52 28.00
C THR A 11 29.28 10.85 27.63
N ARG A 12 28.53 11.65 26.89
CA ARG A 12 28.48 13.13 26.85
C ARG A 12 28.25 13.65 25.44
N ARG A 13 27.00 13.94 25.16
CA ARG A 13 26.57 15.14 24.45
C ARG A 13 25.05 15.25 24.57
N ASN A 14 24.62 15.73 25.73
CA ASN A 14 23.35 16.42 25.92
C ASN A 14 23.62 17.91 26.03
N SER A 15 22.65 18.70 25.60
CA SER A 15 22.50 20.13 25.80
C SER A 15 22.84 20.98 24.59
N LEU A 16 21.76 21.41 23.93
CA LEU A 16 21.52 22.77 23.46
C LEU A 16 20.18 22.80 22.68
N TYR A 17 19.08 22.92 23.41
CA TYR A 17 17.86 23.54 22.91
C TYR A 17 17.29 24.39 24.03
N GLU A 18 17.55 25.70 23.96
CA GLU A 18 16.92 26.72 24.79
C GLU A 18 15.47 26.92 24.36
N LYS A 19 14.63 26.96 25.38
CA LYS A 19 13.21 27.37 25.29
C LYS A 19 13.15 28.90 25.26
N HIS A 20 12.30 29.46 24.39
CA HIS A 20 11.75 30.79 24.56
C HIS A 20 10.23 30.74 24.71
N PRO A 21 9.66 31.57 25.60
CA PRO A 21 8.29 31.41 26.08
C PRO A 21 7.25 32.29 25.34
N ASN A 22 6.04 31.88 25.53
CA ASN A 22 4.75 32.51 25.29
C ASN A 22 4.69 34.04 25.19
N SER A 23 3.91 34.53 24.21
CA SER A 23 3.03 35.67 24.45
C SER A 23 1.66 35.43 23.79
N VAL A 24 0.65 35.43 24.65
CA VAL A 24 -0.77 35.50 24.35
C VAL A 24 -1.07 36.97 24.05
N ASP A 25 -1.79 37.24 22.95
CA ASP A 25 -2.76 38.33 22.98
C ASP A 25 -3.92 38.10 22.01
N SER A 26 -5.06 38.40 22.58
CA SER A 26 -6.43 38.33 22.08
C SER A 26 -6.74 39.46 21.08
N LEU A 27 -7.63 39.19 20.18
CA LEU A 27 -8.79 40.02 19.80
C LEU A 27 -9.25 39.77 18.36
N GLY A 28 -10.56 39.61 18.22
CA GLY A 28 -11.25 40.03 17.03
C GLY A 28 -12.19 39.01 16.37
N ARG A 29 -13.37 38.79 16.96
CA ARG A 29 -14.54 38.23 16.24
C ARG A 29 -15.00 39.24 15.17
N ALA A 30 -15.13 38.77 13.94
CA ALA A 30 -16.03 39.39 12.96
C ALA A 30 -16.71 38.30 12.14
N GLY A 31 -17.98 38.10 12.43
CA GLY A 31 -18.87 37.25 11.63
C GLY A 31 -19.24 37.97 10.34
N TYR A 32 -19.33 37.23 9.26
CA TYR A 32 -20.05 37.65 8.06
C TYR A 32 -21.19 36.70 7.76
N ARG A 33 -22.37 37.29 7.78
CA ARG A 33 -23.68 36.70 7.44
C ARG A 33 -23.78 36.52 5.92
N PHE A 34 -24.39 35.40 5.54
CA PHE A 34 -24.99 35.19 4.21
C PHE A 34 -25.98 36.33 3.84
N SER A 35 -25.92 36.74 2.59
CA SER A 35 -27.02 37.45 1.93
C SER A 35 -27.27 36.84 0.56
N THR A 36 -28.53 36.54 0.36
CA THR A 36 -29.18 35.87 -0.74
C THR A 36 -29.54 36.84 -1.87
N GLN A 37 -29.58 36.32 -3.09
CA GLN A 37 -30.37 36.78 -4.26
C GLN A 37 -30.03 38.10 -4.94
N VAL A 38 -29.70 38.00 -6.24
CA VAL A 38 -30.31 38.83 -7.28
C VAL A 38 -30.47 38.00 -8.57
N MET A 39 -31.74 37.77 -8.94
CA MET A 39 -32.14 37.38 -10.30
C MET A 39 -32.15 38.63 -11.19
N LEU A 40 -31.62 38.55 -12.39
CA LEU A 40 -31.94 39.51 -13.46
C LEU A 40 -31.99 38.87 -14.84
N LYS A 41 -33.08 39.09 -15.40
CA LYS A 41 -33.81 38.83 -16.61
C LYS A 41 -33.04 38.86 -17.94
N PHE A 42 -33.55 38.00 -18.81
CA PHE A 42 -33.35 37.88 -20.25
C PHE A 42 -33.51 39.23 -21.01
N SER A 43 -32.67 39.42 -22.01
CA SER A 43 -33.10 40.07 -23.24
C SER A 43 -32.48 39.38 -24.45
N ARG A 44 -33.34 38.96 -25.36
CA ARG A 44 -33.03 38.41 -26.69
C ARG A 44 -32.57 39.53 -27.61
N LEU A 45 -31.48 39.31 -28.36
CA LEU A 45 -31.30 39.93 -29.64
C LEU A 45 -30.70 38.92 -30.62
N SER A 46 -31.39 38.76 -31.72
CA SER A 46 -31.10 37.87 -32.85
C SER A 46 -30.19 38.54 -33.89
N MET A 47 -29.56 37.73 -34.69
CA MET A 47 -29.09 37.87 -36.07
C MET A 47 -27.58 37.88 -36.28
N GLY A 48 -27.14 36.94 -37.12
CA GLY A 48 -25.92 37.03 -37.89
C GLY A 48 -25.33 35.66 -38.21
N LEU A 49 -25.81 35.01 -39.29
CA LEU A 49 -25.22 33.82 -39.89
C LEU A 49 -23.87 34.19 -40.54
N THR A 50 -22.78 33.56 -40.11
CA THR A 50 -21.64 33.30 -40.96
C THR A 50 -21.07 31.94 -40.61
N ALA A 51 -21.20 31.00 -41.54
CA ALA A 51 -20.67 29.63 -41.46
C ALA A 51 -19.15 29.71 -41.69
N GLY A 52 -18.39 29.47 -40.60
CA GLY A 52 -16.97 29.17 -40.66
C GLY A 52 -16.78 27.74 -40.15
N LEU A 53 -16.56 26.78 -41.07
CA LEU A 53 -16.16 25.41 -40.71
C LEU A 53 -14.74 25.47 -40.10
N LEU A 54 -14.67 25.51 -38.76
CA LEU A 54 -13.49 25.07 -38.04
C LEU A 54 -13.70 23.59 -37.71
N LEU A 55 -13.04 22.69 -38.45
CA LEU A 55 -12.81 21.33 -38.01
C LEU A 55 -11.91 21.38 -36.77
N ALA A 56 -12.50 21.54 -35.61
CA ALA A 56 -11.85 21.17 -34.37
C ALA A 56 -11.83 19.65 -34.30
N GLY A 57 -10.65 19.07 -34.53
CA GLY A 57 -10.42 17.64 -34.26
C GLY A 57 -10.78 17.33 -32.82
N LEU A 58 -11.94 16.78 -32.59
CA LEU A 58 -12.31 16.10 -31.37
C LEU A 58 -11.40 14.89 -31.25
N ASN A 59 -10.24 15.06 -30.62
CA ASN A 59 -9.55 13.95 -30.01
C ASN A 59 -10.50 13.37 -28.95
N THR A 60 -11.35 12.46 -29.36
CA THR A 60 -12.04 11.56 -28.43
C THR A 60 -10.94 10.77 -27.75
N VAL A 61 -10.56 11.21 -26.54
CA VAL A 61 -9.90 10.34 -25.60
C VAL A 61 -10.87 9.18 -25.37
N SER A 62 -10.72 8.12 -26.17
CA SER A 62 -11.38 6.86 -25.94
C SER A 62 -11.10 6.52 -24.48
N ALA A 63 -12.15 6.52 -23.65
CA ALA A 63 -12.06 5.95 -22.32
C ALA A 63 -11.50 4.52 -22.53
N ALA A 64 -10.26 4.30 -22.12
CA ALA A 64 -9.62 3.00 -22.23
C ALA A 64 -10.58 2.00 -21.60
N LYS A 65 -11.12 1.09 -22.42
CA LYS A 65 -11.88 -0.07 -21.95
C LYS A 65 -11.09 -0.65 -20.78
N ASN A 66 -11.76 -0.96 -19.68
CA ASN A 66 -11.16 -1.57 -18.49
C ASN A 66 -10.20 -2.68 -18.92
N VAL A 67 -8.92 -2.31 -19.01
CA VAL A 67 -7.84 -3.27 -19.17
C VAL A 67 -7.96 -4.16 -17.95
N ASP A 68 -7.87 -5.48 -18.12
CA ASP A 68 -7.88 -6.40 -16.97
C ASP A 68 -6.60 -6.10 -16.17
N ALA A 69 -6.73 -5.17 -15.27
CA ALA A 69 -5.62 -4.63 -14.46
C ALA A 69 -4.91 -5.70 -13.62
N ALA A 70 -5.49 -6.89 -13.53
CA ALA A 70 -4.89 -8.06 -12.87
C ALA A 70 -4.03 -8.92 -13.82
N ASP A 71 -4.11 -8.71 -15.14
CA ASP A 71 -3.32 -9.46 -16.13
C ASP A 71 -1.99 -8.74 -16.43
N PRO A 72 -0.82 -9.31 -16.08
CA PRO A 72 0.47 -8.69 -16.34
C PRO A 72 0.82 -8.56 -17.84
N LYS A 73 0.06 -9.19 -18.72
CA LYS A 73 0.23 -9.07 -20.19
C LYS A 73 -0.51 -7.86 -20.77
N LYS A 74 -1.38 -7.23 -20.00
CA LYS A 74 -2.25 -6.12 -20.43
C LYS A 74 -1.89 -4.78 -19.78
N VAL A 75 -0.61 -4.55 -19.54
CA VAL A 75 -0.10 -3.30 -18.96
C VAL A 75 0.24 -2.28 -20.06
N ASP A 76 0.24 -1.01 -19.68
CA ASP A 76 0.68 0.08 -20.56
C ASP A 76 2.21 0.23 -20.62
N ALA A 77 2.70 1.18 -21.44
CA ALA A 77 4.11 1.44 -21.58
C ALA A 77 4.79 2.02 -20.33
N ASP A 78 4.01 2.53 -19.37
CA ASP A 78 4.50 3.10 -18.11
C ASP A 78 4.93 2.00 -17.14
N PHE A 79 4.34 0.82 -17.21
CA PHE A 79 4.58 -0.28 -16.28
C PHE A 79 6.04 -0.72 -16.20
N LYS A 80 6.77 -0.68 -17.33
CA LYS A 80 8.18 -1.10 -17.37
C LYS A 80 9.10 -0.23 -16.51
N PHE A 81 8.69 1.01 -16.22
CA PHE A 81 9.45 1.95 -15.40
C PHE A 81 9.04 1.89 -13.92
N GLN A 82 7.80 1.45 -13.64
CA GLN A 82 7.33 1.28 -12.27
C GLN A 82 8.07 0.16 -11.57
N GLY A 83 8.41 0.37 -10.29
CA GLY A 83 9.04 -0.64 -9.49
C GLY A 83 10.05 -0.10 -8.50
N GLU A 84 10.84 -1.00 -7.96
CA GLU A 84 11.91 -0.67 -7.02
C GLU A 84 13.25 -0.61 -7.75
N TYR A 85 14.09 0.30 -7.30
CA TYR A 85 15.47 0.48 -7.75
C TYR A 85 16.36 0.55 -6.52
N ALA A 86 17.49 -0.13 -6.51
CA ALA A 86 18.39 -0.14 -5.37
C ALA A 86 19.85 -0.33 -5.81
N GLY A 87 20.76 0.24 -5.06
CA GLY A 87 22.19 0.13 -5.27
C GLY A 87 22.98 1.18 -4.52
N SER A 88 24.29 1.21 -4.76
CA SER A 88 25.20 2.15 -4.12
C SER A 88 25.66 3.22 -5.12
N LEU A 89 25.52 4.49 -4.76
CA LEU A 89 26.02 5.61 -5.52
C LEU A 89 27.53 5.78 -5.25
N GLY A 90 28.34 5.49 -6.26
CA GLY A 90 29.81 5.57 -6.15
C GLY A 90 30.42 4.59 -5.14
N GLY A 91 29.71 3.53 -4.77
CA GLY A 91 30.17 2.57 -3.75
C GLY A 91 30.19 3.08 -2.31
N GLN A 92 29.62 4.26 -2.06
CA GLN A 92 29.69 4.92 -0.74
C GLN A 92 28.31 5.17 -0.10
N TYR A 93 27.26 5.36 -0.92
CA TYR A 93 25.95 5.74 -0.43
C TYR A 93 24.89 4.81 -0.99
N ASP A 94 24.39 3.90 -0.15
CA ASP A 94 23.29 3.04 -0.52
C ASP A 94 22.00 3.85 -0.60
N VAL A 95 21.23 3.60 -1.65
CA VAL A 95 19.94 4.24 -1.89
C VAL A 95 18.94 3.25 -2.44
N GLY A 96 17.68 3.46 -2.09
CA GLY A 96 16.55 2.80 -2.69
C GLY A 96 15.60 3.83 -3.30
N ALA A 97 14.88 3.44 -4.34
CA ALA A 97 13.82 4.26 -4.91
C ALA A 97 12.60 3.40 -5.22
N GLN A 98 11.42 3.94 -4.94
CA GLN A 98 10.15 3.38 -5.39
C GLN A 98 9.57 4.31 -6.44
N VAL A 99 9.36 3.81 -7.65
CA VAL A 99 8.84 4.55 -8.81
C VAL A 99 7.43 4.10 -9.10
N ILE A 100 6.49 5.01 -8.99
CA ILE A 100 5.06 4.80 -9.09
C ILE A 100 4.55 5.40 -10.41
N ALA A 101 3.95 4.58 -11.27
CA ALA A 101 3.24 5.05 -12.44
C ALA A 101 1.90 5.68 -12.03
N LEU A 102 1.61 6.86 -12.57
CA LEU A 102 0.41 7.63 -12.29
C LEU A 102 -0.55 7.69 -13.48
N GLY A 103 -0.18 7.00 -14.57
CA GLY A 103 -0.91 6.96 -15.82
C GLY A 103 -0.59 8.14 -16.74
N GLY A 104 -0.71 7.93 -18.06
CA GLY A 104 -0.46 8.96 -19.05
C GLY A 104 0.97 9.47 -19.09
N GLY A 105 1.95 8.62 -18.84
CA GLY A 105 3.38 8.98 -18.81
C GLY A 105 3.80 9.76 -17.57
N LYS A 106 2.97 9.87 -16.54
CA LYS A 106 3.29 10.58 -15.29
C LYS A 106 3.77 9.60 -14.23
N PHE A 107 4.75 10.03 -13.43
CA PHE A 107 5.36 9.23 -12.38
C PHE A 107 5.59 10.04 -11.11
N LYS A 108 5.68 9.31 -10.00
CA LYS A 108 6.28 9.80 -8.75
C LYS A 108 7.41 8.85 -8.37
N MET A 109 8.50 9.39 -7.88
CA MET A 109 9.59 8.64 -7.28
C MET A 109 9.74 9.03 -5.82
N ILE A 110 9.84 8.02 -4.96
CA ILE A 110 10.22 8.19 -3.55
C ILE A 110 11.64 7.64 -3.42
N LEU A 111 12.56 8.49 -3.03
CA LEU A 111 13.96 8.14 -2.80
C LEU A 111 14.21 7.94 -1.30
N TYR A 112 14.82 6.82 -0.97
CA TYR A 112 15.12 6.37 0.39
C TYR A 112 16.63 6.33 0.59
N PRO A 113 17.21 7.15 1.51
CA PRO A 113 18.59 6.96 1.94
C PRO A 113 18.78 5.58 2.60
N GLY A 114 19.94 4.99 2.45
CA GLY A 114 20.31 3.71 3.07
C GLY A 114 19.75 2.48 2.35
N GLY A 115 18.71 2.58 1.53
CA GLY A 115 18.13 1.44 0.82
C GLY A 115 16.60 1.45 0.76
N LEU A 116 15.99 0.32 0.39
CA LEU A 116 14.53 0.19 0.32
C LEU A 116 13.91 -0.11 1.70
N PRO A 117 12.61 0.17 1.90
CA PRO A 117 11.90 -0.26 3.11
C PRO A 117 12.07 -1.76 3.38
N GLY A 118 12.54 -2.11 4.59
CA GLY A 118 12.88 -3.48 4.97
C GLY A 118 14.15 -4.04 4.32
N ALA A 119 14.97 -3.17 3.68
CA ALA A 119 16.25 -3.52 3.08
C ALA A 119 17.17 -2.27 3.06
N GLY A 120 17.59 -1.85 4.25
CA GLY A 120 18.56 -0.77 4.47
C GLY A 120 17.98 0.61 4.81
N TYR A 121 16.72 0.90 4.48
CA TYR A 121 16.08 2.13 4.93
C TYR A 121 15.72 2.04 6.43
N GLU A 122 16.21 2.98 7.24
CA GLU A 122 16.06 3.01 8.70
C GLU A 122 15.18 4.16 9.22
N GLY A 123 14.46 4.87 8.33
CA GLY A 123 13.50 5.91 8.73
C GLY A 123 13.98 7.34 8.50
N GLU A 124 15.06 7.55 7.74
CA GLU A 124 15.58 8.87 7.39
C GLU A 124 14.59 9.63 6.50
N GLU A 125 14.86 10.93 6.29
CA GLU A 125 14.01 11.79 5.48
C GLU A 125 13.96 11.31 4.01
N LYS A 126 12.79 10.89 3.58
CA LYS A 126 12.50 10.52 2.19
C LYS A 126 12.41 11.76 1.31
N ARG A 127 12.77 11.62 0.04
CA ARG A 127 12.61 12.68 -0.96
C ARG A 127 11.66 12.24 -2.06
N GLU A 128 10.76 13.13 -2.43
CA GLU A 128 9.77 12.88 -3.48
C GLU A 128 10.11 13.69 -4.73
N TYR A 129 9.90 13.08 -5.91
CA TYR A 129 10.13 13.71 -7.20
C TYR A 129 8.99 13.35 -8.15
N ASP A 130 8.49 14.34 -8.89
CA ASP A 130 7.57 14.11 -9.99
C ASP A 130 8.34 13.83 -11.26
N GLY A 131 7.80 12.91 -12.09
CA GLY A 131 8.45 12.49 -13.32
C GLY A 131 7.49 12.44 -14.50
N ALA A 132 8.05 12.56 -15.70
CA ALA A 132 7.34 12.44 -16.96
C ALA A 132 8.12 11.55 -17.92
N ARG A 133 7.39 10.71 -18.68
CA ARG A 133 7.94 9.85 -19.71
C ARG A 133 7.94 10.56 -21.07
N ASP A 134 9.07 10.47 -21.75
CA ASP A 134 9.22 10.75 -23.18
C ASP A 134 9.89 9.53 -23.84
N GLY A 135 9.18 8.88 -24.75
CA GLY A 135 9.63 7.64 -25.38
C GLY A 135 10.00 6.55 -24.36
N ASP A 136 11.26 6.16 -24.36
CA ASP A 136 11.82 5.11 -23.49
C ASP A 136 12.62 5.67 -22.30
N THR A 137 12.37 6.91 -21.94
CA THR A 137 13.00 7.59 -20.81
C THR A 137 11.93 8.23 -19.91
N VAL A 138 12.12 8.12 -18.59
CA VAL A 138 11.38 8.91 -17.59
C VAL A 138 12.36 9.88 -16.96
N THR A 139 12.07 11.17 -17.01
CA THR A 139 12.88 12.21 -16.35
C THR A 139 12.13 12.74 -15.13
N PHE A 140 12.85 12.92 -14.01
CA PHE A 140 12.30 13.44 -12.76
C PHE A 140 12.78 14.87 -12.51
N THR A 141 11.87 15.72 -12.07
CA THR A 141 12.12 17.13 -11.77
C THR A 141 12.38 17.36 -10.28
N GLY A 142 13.11 18.42 -9.97
CA GLY A 142 13.40 18.87 -8.60
C GLY A 142 14.78 18.51 -8.08
N GLY A 143 15.33 19.39 -7.23
CA GLY A 143 16.69 19.32 -6.71
C GLY A 143 17.76 19.70 -7.76
N THR A 144 19.03 19.65 -7.35
CA THR A 144 20.19 20.01 -8.19
C THR A 144 20.78 18.85 -9.00
N THR A 145 20.29 17.62 -8.77
CA THR A 145 20.76 16.40 -9.43
C THR A 145 19.78 16.02 -10.52
N GLY A 146 20.24 15.83 -11.76
CA GLY A 146 19.46 15.21 -12.84
C GLY A 146 19.09 13.78 -12.46
N LYS A 147 17.88 13.34 -12.80
CA LYS A 147 17.41 11.98 -12.51
C LYS A 147 16.60 11.44 -13.66
N SER A 148 16.96 10.27 -14.16
CA SER A 148 16.25 9.64 -15.28
C SER A 148 16.22 8.12 -15.15
N ILE A 149 15.22 7.49 -15.76
CA ILE A 149 15.15 6.03 -15.92
C ILE A 149 15.16 5.70 -17.40
N SER A 150 16.08 4.84 -17.80
CA SER A 150 16.15 4.23 -19.12
C SER A 150 16.81 2.86 -19.01
N GLY A 151 16.40 1.88 -19.82
CA GLY A 151 17.01 0.56 -19.87
C GLY A 151 17.02 -0.20 -18.52
N GLY A 152 16.06 0.07 -17.62
CA GLY A 152 15.99 -0.56 -16.30
C GLY A 152 16.94 0.01 -15.26
N LYS A 153 17.59 1.14 -15.54
CA LYS A 153 18.50 1.83 -14.62
C LYS A 153 17.93 3.20 -14.23
N LEU A 154 18.02 3.53 -12.95
CA LEU A 154 17.79 4.88 -12.44
C LEU A 154 19.15 5.58 -12.33
N THR A 155 19.35 6.61 -13.10
CA THR A 155 20.61 7.37 -13.23
C THR A 155 20.47 8.73 -12.53
N PHE A 156 21.51 9.09 -11.80
CA PHE A 156 21.68 10.39 -11.13
C PHE A 156 22.87 11.12 -11.77
N GLU A 157 22.66 12.37 -12.19
CA GLU A 157 23.68 13.19 -12.82
C GLU A 157 23.93 14.46 -12.03
N ARG A 158 25.16 14.70 -11.63
CA ARG A 158 25.56 15.87 -10.89
C ARG A 158 27.01 16.24 -11.21
N ASP A 159 27.27 17.51 -11.50
CA ASP A 159 28.61 18.08 -11.72
C ASP A 159 29.45 17.28 -12.76
N GLY A 160 28.79 16.79 -13.82
CA GLY A 160 29.41 15.98 -14.88
C GLY A 160 29.68 14.53 -14.51
N GLN A 161 29.31 14.11 -13.31
CA GLN A 161 29.38 12.71 -12.87
C GLN A 161 28.01 12.04 -13.00
N SER A 162 28.01 10.75 -13.35
CA SER A 162 26.81 9.93 -13.50
C SER A 162 26.93 8.67 -12.66
N PHE A 163 25.88 8.38 -11.87
CA PHE A 163 25.77 7.18 -11.04
C PHE A 163 24.44 6.50 -11.34
N SER A 164 24.42 5.18 -11.37
CA SER A 164 23.18 4.45 -11.65
C SER A 164 22.96 3.34 -10.63
N ILE A 165 21.68 3.09 -10.34
CA ILE A 165 21.21 1.94 -9.58
C ILE A 165 20.24 1.12 -10.43
N ASP A 166 20.19 -0.18 -10.19
CA ASP A 166 19.43 -1.12 -11.02
C ASP A 166 18.01 -1.33 -10.51
N ARG A 167 17.11 -1.63 -11.45
CA ARG A 167 15.77 -2.09 -11.11
C ARG A 167 15.87 -3.42 -10.35
N THR A 168 15.21 -3.48 -9.20
CA THR A 168 15.25 -4.62 -8.29
C THR A 168 13.86 -5.24 -8.16
N ILE A 169 13.79 -6.57 -8.19
CA ILE A 169 12.56 -7.31 -7.97
C ILE A 169 12.75 -8.16 -6.70
N ARG A 170 12.23 -7.67 -5.59
CA ARG A 170 12.26 -8.40 -4.32
C ARG A 170 11.17 -9.47 -4.29
N LYS A 171 11.40 -10.51 -3.53
CA LYS A 171 10.43 -11.56 -3.27
C LYS A 171 10.29 -11.75 -1.76
N SER A 172 9.06 -12.01 -1.30
CA SER A 172 8.87 -12.41 0.08
C SER A 172 9.61 -13.73 0.36
N PRO A 173 10.29 -13.85 1.51
CA PRO A 173 10.94 -15.10 1.91
C PRO A 173 9.94 -16.23 2.18
N THR A 174 8.66 -15.90 2.43
CA THR A 174 7.58 -16.87 2.64
C THR A 174 6.73 -17.11 1.38
N LEU A 175 7.09 -16.52 0.25
CA LEU A 175 6.42 -16.76 -1.02
C LEU A 175 6.49 -18.23 -1.40
N SER A 176 5.35 -18.85 -1.70
CA SER A 176 5.18 -20.29 -1.99
C SER A 176 5.51 -21.21 -0.78
N ALA A 177 5.41 -20.68 0.45
CA ALA A 177 5.57 -21.48 1.66
C ALA A 177 4.59 -22.65 1.66
N LYS A 178 5.11 -23.84 1.94
CA LYS A 178 4.28 -25.04 2.05
C LYS A 178 3.48 -25.02 3.34
N PRO A 179 2.20 -25.46 3.30
CA PRO A 179 1.43 -25.63 4.52
C PRO A 179 2.16 -26.59 5.47
N PRO A 180 2.36 -26.25 6.75
CA PRO A 180 2.94 -27.17 7.72
C PRO A 180 1.98 -28.33 8.01
N GLU A 181 2.48 -29.38 8.68
CA GLU A 181 1.66 -30.48 9.15
C GLU A 181 0.50 -29.96 10.03
N GLY A 182 -0.69 -30.52 9.86
CA GLY A 182 -1.92 -30.13 10.56
C GLY A 182 -2.56 -28.84 10.04
N ALA A 183 -2.01 -28.19 9.04
CA ALA A 183 -2.62 -27.00 8.44
C ALA A 183 -3.90 -27.34 7.67
N THR A 184 -4.92 -26.49 7.81
CA THR A 184 -6.12 -26.49 6.96
C THR A 184 -5.81 -25.69 5.70
N VAL A 185 -5.68 -26.36 4.56
CA VAL A 185 -5.48 -25.69 3.25
C VAL A 185 -6.82 -25.16 2.77
N LEU A 186 -6.94 -23.85 2.69
CA LEU A 186 -8.15 -23.18 2.20
C LEU A 186 -8.15 -23.03 0.69
N PHE A 187 -6.97 -22.70 0.09
CA PHE A 187 -6.85 -22.56 -1.35
C PHE A 187 -5.45 -22.93 -1.83
N ASN A 188 -5.37 -23.76 -2.86
CA ASN A 188 -4.11 -24.22 -3.46
C ASN A 188 -4.10 -24.19 -5.00
N GLY A 189 -5.00 -23.41 -5.60
CA GLY A 189 -5.12 -23.29 -7.06
C GLY A 189 -5.96 -24.37 -7.76
N LYS A 190 -6.39 -25.43 -7.04
CA LYS A 190 -7.14 -26.54 -7.65
C LYS A 190 -8.65 -26.35 -7.56
N SER A 191 -9.16 -25.73 -6.51
CA SER A 191 -10.59 -25.56 -6.28
C SER A 191 -10.86 -24.45 -5.27
N ALA A 192 -11.88 -23.65 -5.54
CA ALA A 192 -12.37 -22.61 -4.62
C ALA A 192 -13.52 -23.09 -3.71
N LYS A 193 -13.78 -24.41 -3.60
CA LYS A 193 -14.92 -24.98 -2.84
C LYS A 193 -14.92 -24.60 -1.34
N ASN A 194 -13.77 -24.24 -0.78
CA ASN A 194 -13.64 -23.83 0.61
C ASN A 194 -13.99 -22.34 0.84
N PHE A 195 -14.44 -21.63 -0.20
CA PHE A 195 -14.90 -20.24 -0.16
C PHE A 195 -16.31 -20.08 -0.71
N LYS A 196 -17.04 -19.06 -0.23
CA LYS A 196 -18.37 -18.65 -0.71
C LYS A 196 -18.46 -17.11 -0.77
N PRO A 197 -18.77 -16.51 -1.95
CA PRO A 197 -18.68 -17.17 -3.26
C PRO A 197 -17.24 -17.62 -3.54
N GLY A 198 -17.10 -18.79 -4.13
CA GLY A 198 -15.80 -19.34 -4.53
C GLY A 198 -15.55 -19.11 -6.01
N LYS A 199 -15.09 -17.91 -6.39
CA LYS A 199 -14.74 -17.57 -7.77
C LYS A 199 -13.25 -17.76 -7.99
N MET A 200 -12.87 -18.34 -9.11
CA MET A 200 -11.49 -18.63 -9.48
C MET A 200 -11.27 -18.29 -10.95
N THR A 201 -10.10 -17.76 -11.27
CA THR A 201 -9.68 -17.54 -12.66
C THR A 201 -9.29 -18.84 -13.34
N GLU A 202 -9.22 -18.85 -14.68
CA GLU A 202 -8.82 -20.03 -15.46
C GLU A 202 -7.39 -20.49 -15.15
N ASP A 203 -6.50 -19.55 -14.78
CA ASP A 203 -5.13 -19.83 -14.37
C ASP A 203 -4.98 -20.20 -12.87
N GLY A 204 -6.09 -20.50 -12.18
CA GLY A 204 -6.09 -21.08 -10.85
C GLY A 204 -5.86 -20.08 -9.71
N LEU A 205 -6.30 -18.82 -9.85
CA LEU A 205 -6.21 -17.81 -8.81
C LEU A 205 -7.57 -17.55 -8.17
N LEU A 206 -7.65 -17.46 -6.86
CA LEU A 206 -8.87 -17.07 -6.16
C LEU A 206 -9.12 -15.58 -6.38
N MET A 207 -10.36 -15.22 -6.66
CA MET A 207 -10.80 -13.84 -6.86
C MET A 207 -11.24 -13.23 -5.52
N GLU A 208 -11.37 -11.93 -5.49
CA GLU A 208 -11.91 -11.12 -4.40
C GLU A 208 -13.35 -11.48 -4.05
N GLY A 209 -13.84 -11.02 -2.91
CA GLY A 209 -15.21 -11.28 -2.42
C GLY A 209 -15.39 -12.69 -1.86
N ALA A 210 -14.36 -13.31 -1.32
CA ALA A 210 -14.36 -14.70 -0.90
C ALA A 210 -14.42 -14.85 0.63
N ASN A 211 -15.36 -15.64 1.14
CA ASN A 211 -15.50 -15.99 2.55
C ASN A 211 -15.14 -17.45 2.76
N SER A 212 -14.25 -17.78 3.69
CA SER A 212 -13.98 -19.19 3.99
C SER A 212 -15.21 -19.90 4.54
N VAL A 213 -15.46 -21.14 4.09
CA VAL A 213 -16.51 -21.99 4.66
C VAL A 213 -16.17 -22.39 6.10
N ALA A 214 -14.89 -22.71 6.34
CA ALA A 214 -14.39 -22.99 7.67
C ALA A 214 -14.31 -21.71 8.50
N LYS A 215 -14.61 -21.83 9.79
CA LYS A 215 -14.52 -20.77 10.79
C LYS A 215 -13.41 -21.09 11.78
N PHE A 216 -12.79 -20.05 12.32
CA PHE A 216 -11.62 -20.16 13.18
C PHE A 216 -11.75 -19.28 14.42
N GLN A 217 -11.16 -19.74 15.52
CA GLN A 217 -10.84 -18.93 16.69
C GLN A 217 -9.40 -18.41 16.54
N SER A 218 -8.54 -18.60 17.51
CA SER A 218 -7.14 -18.26 17.42
C SER A 218 -6.44 -19.14 16.38
N HIS A 219 -5.65 -18.55 15.50
CA HIS A 219 -5.00 -19.26 14.40
C HIS A 219 -3.80 -18.50 13.84
N LYS A 220 -2.96 -19.21 13.10
CA LYS A 220 -1.99 -18.63 12.18
C LYS A 220 -2.53 -18.71 10.77
N LEU A 221 -2.34 -17.66 9.98
CA LEU A 221 -2.75 -17.56 8.59
C LEU A 221 -1.53 -17.27 7.72
N HIS A 222 -1.40 -18.00 6.63
CA HIS A 222 -0.58 -17.59 5.48
C HIS A 222 -1.48 -17.29 4.30
N LEU A 223 -1.18 -16.20 3.61
CA LEU A 223 -1.94 -15.71 2.47
C LEU A 223 -1.01 -15.06 1.45
N GLU A 224 -1.10 -15.45 0.17
CA GLU A 224 -0.45 -14.73 -0.92
C GLU A 224 -1.47 -13.94 -1.71
N PHE A 225 -1.15 -12.66 -1.99
CA PHE A 225 -2.01 -11.78 -2.77
C PHE A 225 -1.24 -11.00 -3.82
N ARG A 226 -1.94 -10.56 -4.85
CA ARG A 226 -1.39 -9.75 -5.95
C ARG A 226 -2.34 -8.61 -6.26
N LEU A 227 -1.81 -7.40 -6.16
CA LEU A 227 -2.51 -6.16 -6.47
C LEU A 227 -2.63 -5.99 -7.99
N PRO A 228 -3.78 -5.55 -8.51
CA PRO A 228 -3.91 -5.13 -9.91
C PRO A 228 -3.12 -3.84 -10.17
N TYR A 229 -2.74 -3.63 -11.43
CA TYR A 229 -2.10 -2.41 -11.90
C TYR A 229 -3.16 -1.37 -12.32
N GLU A 230 -3.37 -0.37 -11.51
CA GLU A 230 -4.39 0.68 -11.71
C GLU A 230 -3.77 2.07 -11.62
N PRO A 231 -2.92 2.49 -12.57
CA PRO A 231 -2.08 3.68 -12.45
C PRO A 231 -2.85 4.98 -12.37
N THR A 232 -4.07 5.05 -12.90
CA THR A 232 -4.91 6.26 -12.87
C THR A 232 -5.77 6.39 -11.61
N ARG A 233 -5.92 5.30 -10.81
CA ARG A 233 -6.67 5.32 -9.55
C ARG A 233 -5.83 5.83 -8.40
N ARG A 234 -6.50 6.30 -7.33
CA ARG A 234 -5.84 6.88 -6.14
C ARG A 234 -6.58 6.48 -4.86
N GLY A 235 -5.83 6.53 -3.74
CA GLY A 235 -6.36 6.28 -2.40
C GLY A 235 -7.14 4.98 -2.30
N GLN A 236 -8.26 4.99 -1.60
CA GLN A 236 -9.08 3.80 -1.37
C GLN A 236 -9.74 3.22 -2.65
N GLY A 237 -9.65 3.88 -3.78
CA GLY A 237 -10.09 3.36 -5.08
C GLY A 237 -9.01 2.59 -5.84
N ARG A 238 -7.76 2.52 -5.34
CA ARG A 238 -6.63 1.90 -6.05
C ARG A 238 -6.30 0.53 -5.48
N ALA A 239 -6.69 -0.54 -6.16
CA ALA A 239 -6.43 -1.93 -5.82
C ALA A 239 -6.82 -2.29 -4.37
N ASN A 240 -8.03 -1.91 -3.97
CA ASN A 240 -8.52 -2.08 -2.61
C ASN A 240 -9.15 -3.45 -2.36
N SER A 241 -8.86 -4.01 -1.22
CA SER A 241 -9.45 -5.20 -0.60
C SER A 241 -9.14 -5.17 0.90
N GLY A 242 -9.50 -6.25 1.62
CA GLY A 242 -9.16 -6.44 3.03
C GLY A 242 -9.04 -7.91 3.37
N CYS A 243 -8.11 -8.25 4.25
CA CYS A 243 -7.96 -9.56 4.84
C CYS A 243 -8.51 -9.54 6.27
N TYR A 244 -9.75 -10.01 6.47
CA TYR A 244 -10.41 -9.97 7.76
C TYR A 244 -10.29 -11.29 8.50
N LEU A 245 -9.59 -11.29 9.65
CA LEU A 245 -9.55 -12.40 10.59
C LEU A 245 -10.90 -12.46 11.31
N GLN A 246 -11.50 -13.67 11.38
CA GLN A 246 -12.84 -13.88 11.92
C GLN A 246 -13.95 -12.99 11.30
N ALA A 247 -13.74 -12.40 10.12
CA ALA A 247 -14.62 -11.39 9.51
C ALA A 247 -14.88 -10.19 10.45
N ARG A 248 -13.95 -9.89 11.37
CA ARG A 248 -14.03 -8.81 12.37
C ARG A 248 -12.86 -7.85 12.34
N TYR A 249 -11.64 -8.35 12.07
CA TYR A 249 -10.41 -7.60 12.20
C TYR A 249 -9.65 -7.59 10.90
N GLU A 250 -9.57 -6.43 10.27
CA GLU A 250 -9.00 -6.23 8.96
C GLU A 250 -7.52 -5.88 9.04
N VAL A 251 -6.72 -6.62 8.28
CA VAL A 251 -5.43 -6.17 7.77
C VAL A 251 -5.67 -5.69 6.34
N GLN A 252 -5.48 -4.39 6.13
CA GLN A 252 -5.79 -3.74 4.87
C GLN A 252 -4.94 -4.27 3.71
N VAL A 253 -5.56 -4.41 2.53
CA VAL A 253 -4.90 -4.70 1.25
C VAL A 253 -5.20 -3.55 0.29
N LEU A 254 -4.16 -2.82 -0.12
CA LEU A 254 -4.29 -1.63 -0.96
C LEU A 254 -3.02 -1.44 -1.79
N ASP A 255 -3.09 -0.88 -2.99
CA ASP A 255 -1.88 -0.40 -3.66
C ASP A 255 -1.36 0.85 -2.96
N SER A 256 -0.56 0.61 -1.95
CA SER A 256 0.13 1.62 -1.14
C SER A 256 1.61 1.72 -1.48
N PHE A 257 2.01 1.21 -2.65
CA PHE A 257 3.40 1.26 -3.09
C PHE A 257 3.91 2.71 -3.13
N GLY A 258 4.96 3.01 -2.35
CA GLY A 258 5.55 4.34 -2.19
C GLY A 258 4.79 5.28 -1.25
N LEU A 259 3.69 4.87 -0.62
CA LEU A 259 2.97 5.67 0.36
C LEU A 259 3.61 5.61 1.76
N ALA A 260 3.02 6.35 2.69
CA ALA A 260 3.58 6.53 4.04
C ALA A 260 3.45 5.29 4.94
N GLY A 261 2.43 4.45 4.73
CA GLY A 261 2.06 3.36 5.63
C GLY A 261 1.11 3.85 6.74
N LYS A 262 -0.17 4.00 6.39
CA LYS A 262 -1.23 4.40 7.33
C LYS A 262 -2.14 3.22 7.65
N HIS A 263 -2.94 3.36 8.72
CA HIS A 263 -3.89 2.32 9.15
C HIS A 263 -4.89 1.89 8.07
N ASN A 264 -5.11 2.71 7.05
CA ASN A 264 -5.97 2.45 5.90
C ASN A 264 -5.18 2.19 4.60
N GLU A 265 -3.90 1.90 4.71
CA GLU A 265 -2.99 1.50 3.65
C GLU A 265 -2.55 0.05 3.85
N CYS A 266 -1.89 -0.55 2.86
CA CYS A 266 -1.50 -1.97 2.87
C CYS A 266 -0.74 -2.35 4.15
N GLY A 267 -1.18 -3.39 4.82
CA GLY A 267 -0.63 -3.84 6.10
C GLY A 267 -1.18 -3.12 7.32
N GLY A 268 -1.92 -2.01 7.16
CA GLY A 268 -2.54 -1.32 8.29
C GLY A 268 -3.65 -2.14 8.95
N ILE A 269 -3.80 -2.04 10.27
CA ILE A 269 -4.98 -2.54 10.98
C ILE A 269 -6.03 -1.44 10.90
N TYR A 270 -7.04 -1.66 10.06
CA TYR A 270 -7.95 -0.60 9.61
C TYR A 270 -8.60 0.17 10.78
N SER A 271 -8.43 1.50 10.79
CA SER A 271 -8.91 2.41 11.85
C SER A 271 -8.37 2.12 13.27
N ILE A 272 -7.30 1.33 13.40
CA ILE A 272 -6.71 0.99 14.71
C ILE A 272 -5.22 1.37 14.77
N LYS A 273 -4.38 0.87 13.83
CA LYS A 273 -2.94 1.10 13.91
C LYS A 273 -2.29 1.16 12.52
N ASP A 274 -1.41 2.14 12.33
CA ASP A 274 -0.48 2.20 11.17
C ASP A 274 0.51 1.02 11.25
N PRO A 275 0.94 0.42 10.13
CA PRO A 275 2.04 -0.54 10.14
C PRO A 275 3.35 0.17 10.53
N ASP A 276 4.22 -0.52 11.25
CA ASP A 276 5.51 0.04 11.65
C ASP A 276 6.40 0.36 10.43
N LEU A 277 6.17 -0.34 9.30
CA LEU A 277 6.83 -0.10 8.02
C LEU A 277 5.88 -0.44 6.86
N ASN A 278 5.84 0.40 5.83
CA ASN A 278 5.12 0.08 4.59
C ASN A 278 5.96 -0.87 3.72
N MET A 279 5.56 -2.13 3.69
CA MET A 279 6.20 -3.21 2.93
C MET A 279 5.48 -3.56 1.62
N CYS A 280 4.56 -2.69 1.14
CA CYS A 280 3.82 -2.93 -0.09
C CYS A 280 4.78 -2.98 -1.30
N PHE A 281 4.76 -4.11 -2.01
CA PHE A 281 5.48 -4.26 -3.28
C PHE A 281 4.67 -3.65 -4.44
N PRO A 282 5.31 -3.38 -5.58
CA PRO A 282 4.63 -2.86 -6.76
C PRO A 282 3.45 -3.74 -7.20
N PRO A 283 2.38 -3.17 -7.80
CA PRO A 283 1.34 -3.95 -8.46
C PRO A 283 1.88 -5.06 -9.37
N LEU A 284 1.12 -6.15 -9.47
CA LEU A 284 1.41 -7.37 -10.20
C LEU A 284 2.58 -8.20 -9.66
N GLN A 285 3.21 -7.79 -8.56
CA GLN A 285 4.08 -8.65 -7.76
C GLN A 285 3.28 -9.41 -6.70
N TRP A 286 3.65 -10.68 -6.47
CA TRP A 286 3.10 -11.48 -5.37
C TRP A 286 3.66 -11.03 -4.05
N GLN A 287 2.80 -10.88 -3.06
CA GLN A 287 3.07 -10.46 -1.70
C GLN A 287 2.51 -11.48 -0.72
N THR A 288 3.02 -11.50 0.51
CA THR A 288 2.56 -12.43 1.54
C THR A 288 2.14 -11.70 2.81
N TYR A 289 1.05 -12.16 3.41
CA TYR A 289 0.77 -11.95 4.82
C TYR A 289 0.97 -13.24 5.59
N ASP A 290 1.78 -13.17 6.65
CA ASP A 290 1.92 -14.20 7.67
C ASP A 290 1.41 -13.61 8.98
N ILE A 291 0.27 -14.11 9.44
CA ILE A 291 -0.47 -13.53 10.55
C ILE A 291 -0.59 -14.54 11.69
N ASP A 292 -0.24 -14.12 12.91
CA ASP A 292 -0.54 -14.82 14.14
C ASP A 292 -1.66 -14.09 14.87
N PHE A 293 -2.87 -14.70 14.91
CA PHE A 293 -4.06 -14.12 15.49
C PHE A 293 -4.50 -14.86 16.74
N THR A 294 -4.77 -14.12 17.81
CA THR A 294 -5.39 -14.60 19.04
C THR A 294 -6.76 -13.95 19.19
N ALA A 295 -7.80 -14.76 19.23
CA ALA A 295 -9.18 -14.30 19.35
C ALA A 295 -9.47 -13.64 20.71
N ALA A 296 -10.40 -12.71 20.74
CA ALA A 296 -10.93 -12.13 21.97
C ALA A 296 -11.54 -13.22 22.87
N LYS A 297 -11.47 -13.02 24.19
CA LYS A 297 -12.07 -13.93 25.17
C LYS A 297 -13.34 -13.34 25.75
N TYR A 298 -14.27 -14.21 26.02
CA TYR A 298 -15.57 -13.87 26.59
C TYR A 298 -15.88 -14.81 27.78
N ASP A 299 -16.59 -14.32 28.77
CA ASP A 299 -17.12 -15.11 29.85
C ASP A 299 -18.43 -15.83 29.43
N LYS A 300 -19.00 -16.60 30.37
CA LYS A 300 -20.25 -17.35 30.16
C LYS A 300 -21.47 -16.45 29.89
N ASP A 301 -21.41 -15.19 30.26
CA ASP A 301 -22.47 -14.21 30.08
C ASP A 301 -22.30 -13.39 28.79
N GLY A 302 -21.29 -13.75 27.98
CA GLY A 302 -20.98 -13.10 26.69
C GLY A 302 -20.25 -11.77 26.83
N LYS A 303 -19.77 -11.41 28.00
CA LYS A 303 -18.97 -10.19 28.23
C LYS A 303 -17.52 -10.45 27.83
N LYS A 304 -16.96 -9.54 27.03
CA LYS A 304 -15.55 -9.61 26.62
C LYS A 304 -14.62 -9.42 27.82
N THR A 305 -13.75 -10.40 28.07
CA THR A 305 -12.79 -10.44 29.19
C THR A 305 -11.35 -10.17 28.73
N ALA A 306 -11.04 -10.39 27.43
CA ALA A 306 -9.77 -10.01 26.84
C ALA A 306 -9.95 -9.61 25.38
N ASN A 307 -9.23 -8.61 24.94
CA ASN A 307 -9.21 -8.19 23.54
C ASN A 307 -8.47 -9.21 22.66
N ALA A 308 -8.81 -9.23 21.38
CA ALA A 308 -8.04 -9.97 20.41
C ALA A 308 -6.64 -9.35 20.25
N ARG A 309 -5.69 -10.15 19.77
CA ARG A 309 -4.31 -9.70 19.51
C ARG A 309 -3.83 -10.22 18.16
N ILE A 310 -2.96 -9.45 17.52
CA ILE A 310 -2.45 -9.78 16.19
C ILE A 310 -0.97 -9.45 16.05
N THR A 311 -0.23 -10.37 15.42
CA THR A 311 1.12 -10.13 14.90
C THR A 311 1.07 -10.32 13.39
N VAL A 312 1.60 -9.38 12.62
CA VAL A 312 1.57 -9.40 11.15
C VAL A 312 2.97 -9.25 10.59
N ARG A 313 3.34 -10.17 9.71
CA ARG A 313 4.48 -9.99 8.80
C ARG A 313 3.96 -9.75 7.39
N HIS A 314 4.44 -8.69 6.77
CA HIS A 314 4.20 -8.38 5.37
C HIS A 314 5.50 -8.59 4.59
N ASN A 315 5.48 -9.45 3.59
CA ASN A 315 6.67 -9.84 2.82
C ASN A 315 7.85 -10.28 3.71
N GLY A 316 7.55 -11.01 4.80
CA GLY A 316 8.51 -11.50 5.78
C GLY A 316 8.94 -10.50 6.86
N VAL A 317 8.68 -9.21 6.69
CA VAL A 317 9.03 -8.15 7.65
C VAL A 317 7.93 -7.99 8.69
N LEU A 318 8.29 -7.95 9.96
CA LEU A 318 7.38 -7.70 11.08
C LEU A 318 6.88 -6.25 11.01
N ILE A 319 5.57 -6.05 10.81
CA ILE A 319 4.93 -4.73 10.72
C ILE A 319 3.94 -4.45 11.86
N HIS A 320 3.55 -5.49 12.58
CA HIS A 320 2.78 -5.41 13.83
C HIS A 320 3.23 -6.52 14.75
N ASP A 321 3.62 -6.17 15.97
CA ASP A 321 4.01 -7.13 17.00
C ASP A 321 3.01 -7.14 18.13
N ASN A 322 2.28 -8.26 18.27
CA ASN A 322 1.35 -8.55 19.36
C ASN A 322 0.39 -7.38 19.68
N VAL A 323 -0.11 -6.71 18.64
CA VAL A 323 -0.98 -5.54 18.76
C VAL A 323 -2.33 -5.94 19.32
N GLU A 324 -2.82 -5.19 20.31
CA GLU A 324 -4.14 -5.36 20.89
C GLU A 324 -5.22 -4.73 19.99
N LEU A 325 -6.32 -5.46 19.81
CA LEU A 325 -7.47 -5.07 19.00
C LEU A 325 -8.67 -4.81 19.92
N PRO A 326 -8.87 -3.58 20.40
CA PRO A 326 -9.88 -3.28 21.42
C PRO A 326 -11.32 -3.39 20.88
N LYS A 327 -11.47 -3.30 19.55
CA LYS A 327 -12.75 -3.38 18.84
C LYS A 327 -12.54 -3.98 17.45
N ARG A 328 -13.63 -4.44 16.83
CA ARG A 328 -13.63 -4.80 15.41
C ARG A 328 -13.24 -3.59 14.54
N THR A 329 -12.64 -3.86 13.37
CA THR A 329 -12.31 -2.82 12.41
C THR A 329 -13.57 -2.28 11.71
N THR A 330 -13.48 -1.12 11.11
CA THR A 330 -14.56 -0.52 10.33
C THR A 330 -14.97 -1.44 9.18
N ALA A 331 -16.26 -1.44 8.82
CA ALA A 331 -16.86 -2.23 7.75
C ALA A 331 -16.70 -3.76 7.88
N SER A 332 -16.32 -4.28 9.06
CA SER A 332 -16.24 -5.72 9.30
C SER A 332 -17.61 -6.39 9.16
N PRO A 333 -17.70 -7.54 8.46
CA PRO A 333 -18.97 -8.24 8.23
C PRO A 333 -19.66 -8.74 9.49
N LEU A 334 -18.89 -9.09 10.54
CA LEU A 334 -19.43 -9.62 11.79
C LEU A 334 -19.20 -8.67 12.96
N ALA A 335 -20.14 -8.66 13.89
CA ALA A 335 -19.98 -8.05 15.22
C ALA A 335 -18.97 -8.87 16.05
N GLU A 336 -18.39 -8.24 17.07
CA GLU A 336 -17.60 -8.96 18.07
C GLU A 336 -18.49 -9.97 18.83
N GLY A 337 -17.91 -11.08 19.22
CA GLY A 337 -18.60 -12.13 19.93
C GLY A 337 -17.73 -13.38 20.13
N PRO A 338 -18.17 -14.33 20.98
CA PRO A 338 -17.41 -15.52 21.33
C PRO A 338 -17.30 -16.55 20.19
N GLU A 339 -18.17 -16.45 19.17
CA GLU A 339 -18.25 -17.45 18.12
C GLU A 339 -17.06 -17.38 17.13
N PRO A 340 -16.60 -18.53 16.60
CA PRO A 340 -15.62 -18.55 15.54
C PRO A 340 -16.11 -17.78 14.31
N GLY A 341 -15.20 -17.02 13.67
CA GLY A 341 -15.49 -16.30 12.44
C GLY A 341 -14.74 -16.86 11.25
N PHE A 342 -15.17 -16.50 10.04
CA PHE A 342 -14.56 -16.91 8.78
C PHE A 342 -13.44 -15.93 8.37
N LEU A 343 -12.52 -16.40 7.53
CA LEU A 343 -11.63 -15.51 6.79
C LEU A 343 -12.43 -14.82 5.69
N HIS A 344 -12.42 -13.49 5.65
CA HIS A 344 -13.08 -12.69 4.63
C HIS A 344 -12.04 -11.94 3.80
N LEU A 345 -12.05 -12.16 2.48
CA LEU A 345 -11.27 -11.42 1.49
C LEU A 345 -12.24 -10.48 0.77
N GLN A 346 -12.11 -9.19 1.09
CA GLN A 346 -13.09 -8.18 0.68
C GLN A 346 -13.11 -7.98 -0.85
N ASP A 347 -14.32 -7.78 -1.39
CA ASP A 347 -14.55 -7.19 -2.71
C ASP A 347 -14.77 -5.68 -2.55
N HIS A 348 -13.91 -4.90 -3.13
CA HIS A 348 -14.02 -3.44 -3.21
C HIS A 348 -14.01 -2.96 -4.67
N SER A 349 -14.51 -3.79 -5.58
CA SER A 349 -14.57 -3.54 -7.04
C SER A 349 -13.20 -3.41 -7.72
N ASN A 350 -12.14 -3.93 -7.11
CA ASN A 350 -10.80 -4.00 -7.69
C ASN A 350 -10.41 -5.48 -7.88
N PRO A 351 -9.86 -5.87 -9.05
CA PRO A 351 -9.65 -7.27 -9.40
C PRO A 351 -8.38 -7.85 -8.75
N LEU A 352 -8.37 -8.00 -7.44
CA LEU A 352 -7.28 -8.65 -6.71
C LEU A 352 -7.23 -10.15 -7.00
N ARG A 353 -6.07 -10.74 -6.79
CA ARG A 353 -5.87 -12.19 -6.92
C ARG A 353 -5.18 -12.73 -5.69
N PHE A 354 -5.65 -13.92 -5.25
CA PHE A 354 -5.13 -14.61 -4.08
C PHE A 354 -4.72 -16.03 -4.44
N ARG A 355 -3.74 -16.58 -3.73
CA ARG A 355 -3.32 -17.97 -3.85
C ARG A 355 -2.67 -18.47 -2.56
N ASN A 356 -2.36 -19.74 -2.47
CA ASN A 356 -1.63 -20.37 -1.37
C ASN A 356 -2.13 -19.91 0.00
N ILE A 357 -3.38 -20.25 0.33
CA ILE A 357 -4.03 -19.83 1.57
C ILE A 357 -4.17 -21.02 2.49
N TRP A 358 -3.59 -20.95 3.67
CA TRP A 358 -3.73 -21.98 4.69
C TRP A 358 -3.73 -21.43 6.11
N VAL A 359 -4.33 -22.18 7.01
CA VAL A 359 -4.52 -21.83 8.42
C VAL A 359 -4.04 -22.96 9.32
N VAL A 360 -3.33 -22.60 10.39
CA VAL A 360 -3.01 -23.50 11.52
C VAL A 360 -3.83 -23.04 12.73
N LYS A 361 -4.71 -23.89 13.25
CA LYS A 361 -5.44 -23.62 14.49
C LYS A 361 -4.48 -23.59 15.68
N LYS A 362 -4.77 -22.75 16.66
CA LYS A 362 -4.07 -22.70 17.95
C LYS A 362 -4.91 -23.39 19.01
#